data_9decd187f6cac36f214d0af1712e7375
#
_entry.id   9decd187f6cac36f214d0af1712e7375
#
_cell.length_a   1.000
_cell.length_b   1.000
_cell.length_c   1.000
_cell.angle_alpha   90.00
_cell.angle_beta   90.00
_cell.angle_gamma   90.00
#
_symmetry.space_group_name_H-M   'P 1'
#
loop_
_entity.id
_entity.type
_entity.pdbx_description
1 polymer ?
#
loop_
_entity_poly.entity_id
_entity_poly.type
_entity_poly.pdbx_seq_one_letter_code
_entity_poly.pdbx_strand_id
1 'polypeptide(L)'
;MKLLRPLLLVAAIVPVPHATAHHSAAMFDQSALLILKGALRSFSYVNPHSWISIDGSPAGTAEVARWDIEATSPSTLAGIGLTDQVLHAGDRVTV
;
A
#
# COMPACT_ATOMS: atom_id res chain seq x y z
N MET A 1 -65.93 -16.33 11.21
CA MET A 1 -64.86 -15.48 11.72
C MET A 1 -63.52 -16.17 11.42
N LYS A 2 -62.75 -15.60 10.52
CA LYS A 2 -61.42 -16.11 10.21
C LYS A 2 -60.43 -15.44 11.15
N LEU A 3 -59.82 -16.17 12.06
CA LEU A 3 -58.77 -15.71 12.94
C LEU A 3 -57.49 -15.53 12.10
N LEU A 4 -57.05 -14.29 11.88
CA LEU A 4 -55.71 -14.00 11.32
C LEU A 4 -54.66 -14.33 12.39
N ARG A 5 -53.85 -15.36 12.10
CA ARG A 5 -52.69 -15.66 12.91
C ARG A 5 -51.58 -14.62 12.61
N PRO A 6 -51.04 -13.93 13.62
CA PRO A 6 -49.91 -13.05 13.39
C PRO A 6 -48.69 -13.87 13.00
N LEU A 7 -48.12 -13.57 11.82
CA LEU A 7 -46.86 -14.11 11.36
C LEU A 7 -45.73 -13.37 12.11
N LEU A 8 -45.13 -14.08 13.07
CA LEU A 8 -43.98 -13.54 13.80
C LEU A 8 -42.76 -13.60 12.88
N LEU A 9 -42.36 -12.47 12.33
CA LEU A 9 -41.12 -12.36 11.55
C LEU A 9 -39.94 -12.30 12.52
N VAL A 10 -39.28 -13.44 12.72
CA VAL A 10 -38.01 -13.51 13.48
C VAL A 10 -36.88 -12.98 12.57
N ALA A 11 -36.46 -11.74 12.80
CA ALA A 11 -35.28 -11.20 12.17
C ALA A 11 -34.04 -11.89 12.76
N ALA A 12 -33.43 -12.80 12.00
CA ALA A 12 -32.16 -13.38 12.37
C ALA A 12 -31.05 -12.32 12.22
N ILE A 13 -30.52 -11.84 13.34
CA ILE A 13 -29.34 -10.98 13.35
C ILE A 13 -28.12 -11.88 13.04
N VAL A 14 -27.69 -11.87 11.78
CA VAL A 14 -26.45 -12.53 11.37
C VAL A 14 -25.29 -11.64 11.81
N PRO A 15 -24.35 -12.11 12.65
CA PRO A 15 -23.17 -11.33 12.97
C PRO A 15 -22.34 -11.17 11.70
N VAL A 16 -22.21 -9.95 11.20
CA VAL A 16 -21.29 -9.62 10.11
C VAL A 16 -19.88 -9.67 10.69
N PRO A 17 -18.99 -10.53 10.20
CA PRO A 17 -17.60 -10.50 10.63
C PRO A 17 -17.03 -9.12 10.28
N HIS A 18 -16.50 -8.44 11.28
CA HIS A 18 -15.76 -7.20 11.07
C HIS A 18 -14.52 -7.56 10.26
N ALA A 19 -14.50 -7.16 8.98
CA ALA A 19 -13.28 -7.21 8.19
C ALA A 19 -12.31 -6.18 8.82
N THR A 20 -11.36 -6.66 9.60
CA THR A 20 -10.23 -5.85 10.03
C THR A 20 -9.42 -5.54 8.77
N ALA A 21 -9.52 -4.31 8.29
CA ALA A 21 -8.59 -3.81 7.29
C ALA A 21 -7.21 -3.79 7.95
N HIS A 22 -6.36 -4.76 7.58
CA HIS A 22 -4.96 -4.73 7.96
C HIS A 22 -4.32 -3.55 7.24
N HIS A 23 -3.95 -2.52 8.00
CA HIS A 23 -3.14 -1.43 7.46
C HIS A 23 -1.77 -2.00 7.11
N SER A 24 -1.34 -1.84 5.86
CA SER A 24 -0.03 -2.32 5.36
C SER A 24 1.14 -1.82 6.23
N ALA A 25 1.02 -0.64 6.83
CA ALA A 25 1.98 -0.08 7.79
C ALA A 25 2.30 -0.99 8.97
N ALA A 26 1.39 -1.88 9.39
CA ALA A 26 1.63 -2.82 10.48
C ALA A 26 2.69 -3.90 10.14
N MET A 27 3.05 -4.05 8.87
CA MET A 27 4.06 -5.00 8.41
C MET A 27 5.48 -4.43 8.47
N PHE A 28 5.65 -3.13 8.73
CA PHE A 28 6.93 -2.44 8.70
C PHE A 28 7.35 -1.99 10.10
N ASP A 29 8.65 -1.99 10.34
CA ASP A 29 9.24 -1.40 11.55
C ASP A 29 9.20 0.12 11.46
N GLN A 30 8.23 0.73 12.13
CA GLN A 30 8.03 2.18 12.14
C GLN A 30 9.11 2.95 12.91
N SER A 31 9.97 2.26 13.68
CA SER A 31 11.06 2.87 14.45
C SER A 31 12.36 2.97 13.68
N ALA A 32 12.48 2.27 12.54
CA ALA A 32 13.68 2.25 11.73
C ALA A 32 13.57 3.19 10.52
N LEU A 33 14.61 3.96 10.27
CA LEU A 33 14.78 4.75 9.05
C LEU A 33 15.89 4.12 8.21
N LEU A 34 15.58 3.78 6.97
CA LEU A 34 16.52 3.20 6.03
C LEU A 34 16.63 4.10 4.79
N ILE A 35 17.84 4.47 4.43
CA ILE A 35 18.12 5.20 3.19
C ILE A 35 18.70 4.22 2.17
N LEU A 36 18.01 4.08 1.05
CA LEU A 36 18.41 3.20 -0.05
C LEU A 36 18.88 4.02 -1.25
N LYS A 37 19.96 3.61 -1.87
CA LYS A 37 20.48 4.21 -3.11
C LYS A 37 20.57 3.13 -4.17
N GLY A 38 20.07 3.43 -5.38
CA GLY A 38 20.11 2.43 -6.44
C GLY A 38 19.54 2.92 -7.75
N ALA A 39 19.21 1.98 -8.61
CA ALA A 39 18.59 2.19 -9.89
C ALA A 39 17.13 1.76 -9.86
N LEU A 40 16.24 2.59 -10.38
CA LEU A 40 14.82 2.29 -10.50
C LEU A 40 14.61 1.12 -11.46
N ARG A 41 13.85 0.12 -11.02
CA ARG A 41 13.35 -0.96 -11.88
C ARG A 41 11.98 -0.64 -12.44
N SER A 42 11.08 -0.23 -11.55
CA SER A 42 9.70 0.10 -11.91
C SER A 42 9.06 1.03 -10.91
N PHE A 43 8.10 1.80 -11.38
CA PHE A 43 7.23 2.62 -10.56
C PHE A 43 5.79 2.28 -10.90
N SER A 44 5.10 1.63 -9.98
CA SER A 44 3.68 1.30 -10.11
C SER A 44 2.85 2.39 -9.47
N TYR A 45 2.27 3.25 -10.31
CA TYR A 45 1.50 4.44 -9.90
C TYR A 45 0.01 4.07 -9.83
N VAL A 46 -0.40 3.45 -8.72
CA VAL A 46 -1.73 2.84 -8.55
C VAL A 46 -2.34 3.15 -7.19
N ASN A 47 -3.67 3.11 -7.11
CA ASN A 47 -4.41 3.19 -5.86
C ASN A 47 -4.54 1.78 -5.21
N PRO A 48 -4.63 1.70 -3.87
CA PRO A 48 -4.56 2.80 -2.89
C PRO A 48 -3.13 3.26 -2.60
N HIS A 49 -2.12 2.45 -2.87
CA HIS A 49 -0.71 2.73 -2.63
C HIS A 49 0.11 2.41 -3.87
N SER A 50 0.97 3.35 -4.25
CA SER A 50 1.96 3.15 -5.30
C SER A 50 3.15 2.33 -4.80
N TRP A 51 3.91 1.73 -5.73
CA TRP A 51 5.06 0.90 -5.40
C TRP A 51 6.27 1.31 -6.23
N ILE A 52 7.41 1.39 -5.57
CA ILE A 52 8.70 1.67 -6.20
C ILE A 52 9.58 0.43 -6.02
N SER A 53 10.07 -0.13 -7.11
CA SER A 53 11.04 -1.23 -7.10
C SER A 53 12.40 -0.73 -7.55
N ILE A 54 13.44 -0.99 -6.75
CA ILE A 54 14.81 -0.59 -7.04
C ILE A 54 15.77 -1.76 -6.89
N ASP A 55 16.88 -1.72 -7.64
CA ASP A 55 18.08 -2.47 -7.35
C ASP A 55 19.05 -1.54 -6.66
N GLY A 56 19.29 -1.77 -5.38
CA GLY A 56 20.06 -0.83 -4.58
C GLY A 56 20.55 -1.41 -3.27
N SER A 57 21.22 -0.58 -2.52
CA SER A 57 21.81 -0.93 -1.24
C SER A 57 21.52 0.13 -0.18
N PRO A 58 21.43 -0.28 1.10
CA PRO A 58 21.41 0.67 2.20
C PRO A 58 22.64 1.59 2.17
N ALA A 59 22.43 2.84 2.53
CA ALA A 59 23.52 3.82 2.60
C ALA A 59 24.66 3.29 3.49
N GLY A 60 25.89 3.41 3.00
CA GLY A 60 27.09 2.90 3.70
C GLY A 60 27.38 1.42 3.44
N THR A 61 26.62 0.74 2.61
CA THR A 61 26.87 -0.65 2.18
C THR A 61 27.03 -0.73 0.66
N ALA A 62 27.64 -1.82 0.18
CA ALA A 62 27.85 -2.05 -1.25
C ALA A 62 27.04 -3.25 -1.78
N GLU A 63 26.35 -3.98 -0.92
CA GLU A 63 25.56 -5.14 -1.30
C GLU A 63 24.27 -4.69 -1.96
N VAL A 64 24.14 -4.98 -3.26
CA VAL A 64 22.97 -4.64 -4.05
C VAL A 64 21.93 -5.75 -3.93
N ALA A 65 20.70 -5.36 -3.60
CA ALA A 65 19.55 -6.23 -3.56
C ALA A 65 18.34 -5.54 -4.21
N ARG A 66 17.32 -6.32 -4.49
CA ARG A 66 16.02 -5.79 -4.90
C ARG A 66 15.22 -5.35 -3.68
N TRP A 67 14.70 -4.14 -3.76
CA TRP A 67 13.83 -3.55 -2.75
C TRP A 67 12.51 -3.15 -3.39
N ASP A 68 11.41 -3.59 -2.80
CA ASP A 68 10.07 -3.16 -3.17
C ASP A 68 9.55 -2.27 -2.04
N ILE A 69 9.28 -1.01 -2.38
CA ILE A 69 9.00 0.07 -1.44
C ILE A 69 7.57 0.51 -1.63
N GLU A 70 6.77 0.41 -0.58
CA GLU A 70 5.42 0.94 -0.58
C GLU A 70 5.45 2.46 -0.43
N ALA A 71 4.78 3.14 -1.34
CA ALA A 71 4.59 4.58 -1.32
C ALA A 71 3.11 4.92 -1.05
N THR A 72 2.80 6.19 -0.96
CA THR A 72 1.43 6.67 -0.76
C THR A 72 0.63 6.64 -2.07
N SER A 73 -0.61 7.13 -2.02
CA SER A 73 -1.51 7.16 -3.17
C SER A 73 -1.01 8.06 -4.31
N PRO A 74 -1.43 7.81 -5.56
CA PRO A 74 -1.11 8.66 -6.70
C PRO A 74 -1.45 10.13 -6.49
N SER A 75 -2.60 10.44 -5.89
CA SER A 75 -3.01 11.82 -5.64
C SER A 75 -2.09 12.55 -4.67
N THR A 76 -1.62 11.85 -3.63
CA THR A 76 -0.67 12.42 -2.66
C THR A 76 0.70 12.65 -3.32
N LEU A 77 1.18 11.69 -4.11
CA LEU A 77 2.44 11.80 -4.83
C LEU A 77 2.40 12.94 -5.87
N ALA A 78 1.30 13.07 -6.60
CA ALA A 78 1.12 14.18 -7.55
C ALA A 78 1.18 15.54 -6.85
N GLY A 79 0.66 15.66 -5.63
CA GLY A 79 0.70 16.87 -4.83
C GLY A 79 2.13 17.35 -4.52
N ILE A 80 3.10 16.46 -4.53
CA ILE A 80 4.54 16.80 -4.35
C ILE A 80 5.32 16.75 -5.66
N GLY A 81 4.64 16.62 -6.80
CA GLY A 81 5.26 16.61 -8.13
C GLY A 81 5.77 15.26 -8.60
N LEU A 82 5.53 14.18 -7.87
CA LEU A 82 5.93 12.83 -8.24
C LEU A 82 4.78 12.13 -8.97
N THR A 83 4.83 12.15 -10.30
CA THR A 83 3.85 11.47 -11.17
C THR A 83 4.49 10.29 -11.88
N ASP A 84 3.68 9.48 -12.55
CA ASP A 84 4.12 8.32 -13.33
C ASP A 84 5.01 8.68 -14.53
N GLN A 85 5.12 9.96 -14.87
CA GLN A 85 5.98 10.45 -15.96
C GLN A 85 7.34 10.97 -15.51
N VAL A 86 7.56 11.10 -14.20
CA VAL A 86 8.79 11.68 -13.64
C VAL A 86 9.90 10.65 -13.46
N LEU A 87 9.54 9.42 -13.12
CA LEU A 87 10.48 8.34 -12.85
C LEU A 87 10.45 7.29 -13.98
N HIS A 88 11.64 6.94 -14.45
CA HIS A 88 11.83 5.95 -15.53
C HIS A 88 12.77 4.84 -15.08
N ALA A 89 12.56 3.63 -15.60
CA ALA A 89 13.46 2.51 -15.34
C ALA A 89 14.91 2.88 -15.71
N GLY A 90 15.84 2.58 -14.81
CA GLY A 90 17.24 2.94 -14.94
C GLY A 90 17.65 4.23 -14.26
N ASP A 91 16.69 5.07 -13.84
CA ASP A 91 17.02 6.30 -13.10
C ASP A 91 17.72 6.00 -11.79
N ARG A 92 18.71 6.84 -11.46
CA ARG A 92 19.39 6.79 -10.17
C ARG A 92 18.53 7.47 -9.12
N VAL A 93 18.20 6.74 -8.07
CA VAL A 93 17.29 7.21 -7.03
C VAL A 93 17.89 7.03 -5.63
N THR A 94 17.46 7.90 -4.75
CA THR A 94 17.64 7.75 -3.29
C THR A 94 16.26 7.79 -2.65
N VAL A 95 15.97 6.78 -1.85
CA VAL A 95 14.68 6.62 -1.18
C VAL A 95 14.91 6.53 0.31
#